data_19dff6613e88a8545148f5afe01cfb51
#
_entry.id   19dff6613e88a8545148f5afe01cfb51
#
_cell.length_a   1.000
_cell.length_b   1.000
_cell.length_c   1.000
_cell.angle_alpha   90.00
_cell.angle_beta   90.00
_cell.angle_gamma   90.00
#
_symmetry.space_group_name_H-M   'P 1'
#
loop_
_entity.id
_entity.type
_entity.pdbx_description
1 polymer ?
#
loop_
_entity_poly.entity_id
_entity_poly.type
_entity_poly.pdbx_seq_one_letter_code
_entity_poly.pdbx_strand_id
1 'polypeptide(L)'
;NFNYPYIAKSITEFWRRWHISLSSWFRDYVYIPLGGNRVSKSRHIFNLMVVWFLTGLWHGAAWNFVAWGLYYGIILIIEKYILSPVLDKLPSVVRHIYSIVLVVIGWVLFFSPSLGGAARYLGMMFGAGAHGVADRESLYLLTTNLVLWIILIIGSTPLTDVRYQHM
;
A
#
# COMPACT_ATOMS: atom_id res chain seq x y z
N ASN A 1 -13.87 -8.41 3.08
CA ASN A 1 -12.99 -7.42 3.70
C ASN A 1 -11.87 -6.96 2.77
N PHE A 2 -11.69 -7.66 1.65
CA PHE A 2 -10.74 -7.36 0.58
C PHE A 2 -11.46 -7.45 -0.77
N ASN A 3 -11.14 -6.56 -1.70
CA ASN A 3 -11.71 -6.53 -3.04
C ASN A 3 -10.60 -6.35 -4.08
N TYR A 4 -9.81 -7.40 -4.31
CA TYR A 4 -8.70 -7.42 -5.25
C TYR A 4 -7.79 -6.18 -5.13
N PRO A 5 -7.19 -5.91 -3.96
CA PRO A 5 -6.48 -4.66 -3.69
C PRO A 5 -5.26 -4.45 -4.59
N TYR A 6 -4.63 -5.53 -5.03
CA TYR A 6 -3.42 -5.47 -5.84
C TYR A 6 -3.64 -5.04 -7.30
N ILE A 7 -4.89 -4.92 -7.78
CA ILE A 7 -5.17 -4.31 -9.09
C ILE A 7 -5.31 -2.78 -9.04
N ALA A 8 -5.19 -2.19 -7.86
CA ALA A 8 -5.33 -0.75 -7.65
C ALA A 8 -4.30 0.06 -8.44
N LYS A 9 -4.71 1.23 -8.92
CA LYS A 9 -3.90 2.15 -9.73
C LYS A 9 -3.51 3.43 -8.96
N SER A 10 -3.80 3.46 -7.66
CA SER A 10 -3.40 4.49 -6.71
C SER A 10 -3.44 3.93 -5.29
N ILE A 11 -2.74 4.57 -4.36
CA ILE A 11 -2.78 4.17 -2.94
C ILE A 11 -4.15 4.48 -2.32
N THR A 12 -4.81 5.54 -2.79
CA THR A 12 -6.21 5.83 -2.42
C THR A 12 -7.14 4.68 -2.83
N GLU A 13 -7.00 4.15 -4.04
CA GLU A 13 -7.80 3.01 -4.51
C GLU A 13 -7.43 1.73 -3.75
N PHE A 14 -6.14 1.48 -3.50
CA PHE A 14 -5.66 0.33 -2.74
C PHE A 14 -6.35 0.24 -1.38
N TRP A 15 -6.38 1.32 -0.59
CA TRP A 15 -6.98 1.32 0.73
C TRP A 15 -8.51 1.26 0.73
N ARG A 16 -9.18 1.59 -0.36
CA ARG A 16 -10.62 1.32 -0.54
C ARG A 16 -10.92 -0.16 -0.75
N ARG A 17 -9.93 -0.93 -1.16
CA ARG A 17 -10.03 -2.37 -1.48
C ARG A 17 -9.42 -3.25 -0.40
N TRP A 18 -8.55 -2.69 0.44
CA TRP A 18 -7.84 -3.39 1.51
C TRP A 18 -8.49 -3.11 2.87
N HIS A 19 -8.72 -4.18 3.66
CA HIS A 19 -9.23 -4.14 5.03
C HIS A 19 -10.43 -3.18 5.20
N ILE A 20 -11.47 -3.39 4.39
CA ILE A 20 -12.61 -2.47 4.21
C ILE A 20 -13.30 -2.17 5.54
N SER A 21 -13.48 -3.16 6.41
CA SER A 21 -14.13 -2.96 7.71
C SER A 21 -13.34 -2.02 8.63
N LEU A 22 -12.02 -2.18 8.71
CA LEU A 22 -11.17 -1.29 9.50
C LEU A 22 -11.18 0.14 8.93
N SER A 23 -11.04 0.27 7.62
CA SER A 23 -11.09 1.57 6.93
C SER A 23 -12.43 2.27 7.14
N SER A 24 -13.54 1.54 7.12
CA SER A 24 -14.88 2.07 7.40
C SER A 24 -15.00 2.51 8.85
N TRP A 25 -14.49 1.71 9.80
CA TRP A 25 -14.50 2.06 11.21
C TRP A 25 -13.74 3.37 11.49
N PHE A 26 -12.50 3.48 11.01
CA PHE A 26 -11.71 4.72 11.17
C PHE A 26 -12.36 5.91 10.47
N ARG A 27 -12.98 5.71 9.31
CA ARG A 27 -13.75 6.76 8.63
C ARG A 27 -14.90 7.25 9.49
N ASP A 28 -15.70 6.34 10.00
CA ASP A 28 -16.98 6.69 10.65
C ASP A 28 -16.76 7.21 12.08
N TYR A 29 -15.81 6.66 12.82
CA TYR A 29 -15.59 6.98 14.22
C TYR A 29 -14.42 7.96 14.49
N VAL A 30 -13.54 8.20 13.54
CA VAL A 30 -12.42 9.13 13.70
C VAL A 30 -12.45 10.24 12.66
N TYR A 31 -12.42 9.88 11.36
CA TYR A 31 -12.27 10.87 10.30
C TYR A 31 -13.47 11.80 10.17
N ILE A 32 -14.70 11.28 10.15
CA ILE A 32 -15.93 12.08 10.04
C ILE A 32 -16.12 12.97 11.28
N PRO A 33 -15.99 12.49 12.53
CA PRO A 33 -16.07 13.33 13.72
C PRO A 33 -15.03 14.47 13.77
N LEU A 34 -13.83 14.26 13.20
CA LEU A 34 -12.82 15.33 13.07
C LEU A 34 -13.16 16.39 11.99
N GLY A 35 -14.29 16.21 11.27
CA GLY A 35 -14.76 17.10 10.19
C GLY A 35 -14.54 16.54 8.79
N GLY A 36 -13.93 15.38 8.65
CA GLY A 36 -13.71 14.70 7.38
C GLY A 36 -12.96 15.58 6.37
N ASN A 37 -13.50 15.65 5.14
CA ASN A 37 -12.99 16.49 4.05
C ASN A 37 -13.75 17.83 3.88
N ARG A 38 -14.72 18.12 4.77
CA ARG A 38 -15.54 19.35 4.74
C ARG A 38 -14.95 20.48 5.58
N VAL A 39 -13.62 20.55 5.64
CA VAL A 39 -12.84 21.50 6.44
C VAL A 39 -11.74 22.14 5.59
N SER A 40 -11.00 23.12 6.14
CA SER A 40 -9.86 23.72 5.46
C SER A 40 -8.80 22.68 5.10
N LYS A 41 -7.95 22.99 4.08
CA LYS A 41 -6.89 22.08 3.62
C LYS A 41 -5.95 21.63 4.75
N SER A 42 -5.52 22.54 5.60
CA SER A 42 -4.63 22.23 6.74
C SER A 42 -5.32 21.32 7.76
N ARG A 43 -6.58 21.57 8.07
CA ARG A 43 -7.35 20.70 8.96
C ARG A 43 -7.58 19.32 8.37
N HIS A 44 -7.83 19.21 7.05
CA HIS A 44 -7.97 17.94 6.38
C HIS A 44 -6.68 17.12 6.41
N ILE A 45 -5.51 17.77 6.18
CA ILE A 45 -4.20 17.13 6.32
C ILE A 45 -4.01 16.59 7.74
N PHE A 46 -4.33 17.40 8.75
CA PHE A 46 -4.28 16.97 10.14
C PHE A 46 -5.20 15.75 10.40
N ASN A 47 -6.45 15.77 9.92
CA ASN A 47 -7.38 14.66 10.08
C ASN A 47 -6.84 13.36 9.47
N LEU A 48 -6.26 13.43 8.27
CA LEU A 48 -5.63 12.26 7.64
C LEU A 48 -4.44 11.75 8.46
N MET A 49 -3.56 12.64 8.92
CA MET A 49 -2.40 12.23 9.73
C MET A 49 -2.82 11.59 11.05
N VAL A 50 -3.86 12.11 11.72
CA VAL A 50 -4.40 11.50 12.95
C VAL A 50 -4.94 10.10 12.67
N VAL A 51 -5.75 9.92 11.63
CA VAL A 51 -6.30 8.61 11.27
C VAL A 51 -5.19 7.59 11.01
N TRP A 52 -4.20 7.95 10.20
CA TRP A 52 -3.13 7.03 9.83
C TRP A 52 -2.14 6.77 10.98
N PHE A 53 -1.88 7.75 11.83
CA PHE A 53 -1.13 7.55 13.07
C PHE A 53 -1.84 6.55 14.00
N LEU A 54 -3.13 6.72 14.21
CA LEU A 54 -3.93 5.80 15.03
C LEU A 54 -4.06 4.42 14.39
N THR A 55 -4.14 4.33 13.06
CA THR A 55 -4.12 3.05 12.34
C THR A 55 -2.79 2.32 12.57
N GLY A 56 -1.67 3.03 12.54
CA GLY A 56 -0.37 2.47 12.89
C GLY A 56 -0.32 1.95 14.32
N LEU A 57 -0.74 2.74 15.29
CA LEU A 57 -0.81 2.33 16.72
C LEU A 57 -1.75 1.14 16.96
N TRP A 58 -2.82 1.04 16.20
CA TRP A 58 -3.75 -0.08 16.28
C TRP A 58 -3.09 -1.42 15.91
N HIS A 59 -2.14 -1.40 14.98
CA HIS A 59 -1.37 -2.59 14.59
C HIS A 59 -0.33 -3.01 15.64
N GLY A 60 0.12 -2.09 16.50
CA GLY A 60 1.05 -2.39 17.59
C GLY A 60 1.81 -1.16 18.09
N ALA A 61 2.36 -1.26 19.29
CA ALA A 61 3.09 -0.18 19.96
C ALA A 61 4.58 -0.10 19.55
N ALA A 62 4.91 -0.51 18.32
CA ALA A 62 6.27 -0.46 17.81
C ALA A 62 6.43 0.64 16.75
N TRP A 63 7.62 1.25 16.69
CA TRP A 63 7.89 2.39 15.81
C TRP A 63 7.75 2.09 14.30
N ASN A 64 7.94 0.84 13.90
CA ASN A 64 7.71 0.41 12.51
C ASN A 64 6.24 0.57 12.11
N PHE A 65 5.27 0.25 12.98
CA PHE A 65 3.85 0.43 12.69
C PHE A 65 3.45 1.90 12.63
N VAL A 66 4.00 2.72 13.53
CA VAL A 66 3.80 4.17 13.49
C VAL A 66 4.35 4.77 12.19
N ALA A 67 5.58 4.40 11.82
CA ALA A 67 6.21 4.85 10.58
C ALA A 67 5.42 4.39 9.34
N TRP A 68 4.92 3.15 9.34
CA TRP A 68 4.06 2.60 8.30
C TRP A 68 2.75 3.40 8.16
N GLY A 69 2.08 3.70 9.26
CA GLY A 69 0.87 4.52 9.23
C GLY A 69 1.14 5.94 8.70
N LEU A 70 2.18 6.61 9.21
CA LEU A 70 2.57 7.94 8.74
C LEU A 70 2.98 7.93 7.26
N TYR A 71 3.68 6.90 6.80
CA TYR A 71 4.03 6.70 5.39
C TYR A 71 2.79 6.75 4.49
N TYR A 72 1.75 5.98 4.81
CA TYR A 72 0.52 6.00 4.01
C TYR A 72 -0.27 7.30 4.17
N GLY A 73 -0.30 7.89 5.36
CA GLY A 73 -0.90 9.20 5.58
C GLY A 73 -0.28 10.27 4.68
N ILE A 74 1.05 10.32 4.59
CA ILE A 74 1.80 11.25 3.74
C ILE A 74 1.51 10.99 2.25
N ILE A 75 1.56 9.72 1.80
CA ILE A 75 1.28 9.39 0.39
C ILE A 75 -0.12 9.81 -0.02
N LEU A 76 -1.14 9.54 0.80
CA LEU A 76 -2.52 9.91 0.50
C LEU A 76 -2.72 11.43 0.42
N ILE A 77 -2.00 12.21 1.25
CA ILE A 77 -1.97 13.66 1.16
C ILE A 77 -1.34 14.11 -0.16
N ILE A 78 -0.19 13.51 -0.51
CA ILE A 78 0.52 13.81 -1.76
C ILE A 78 -0.33 13.41 -2.98
N GLU A 79 -0.94 12.22 -2.98
CA GLU A 79 -1.86 11.81 -4.05
C GLU A 79 -2.98 12.83 -4.22
N LYS A 80 -3.67 13.17 -3.13
CA LYS A 80 -4.84 14.03 -3.19
C LYS A 80 -4.53 15.45 -3.66
N TYR A 81 -3.45 16.05 -3.18
CA TYR A 81 -3.19 17.48 -3.36
C TYR A 81 -2.16 17.81 -4.45
N ILE A 82 -1.37 16.83 -4.88
CA ILE A 82 -0.25 17.05 -5.78
C ILE A 82 -0.31 16.10 -7.00
N LEU A 83 -0.44 14.78 -6.76
CA LEU A 83 -0.26 13.79 -7.82
C LEU A 83 -1.52 13.47 -8.61
N SER A 84 -2.72 13.70 -8.06
CA SER A 84 -3.98 13.34 -8.75
C SER A 84 -4.04 13.81 -10.20
N PRO A 85 -3.77 15.11 -10.53
CA PRO A 85 -3.85 15.57 -11.91
C PRO A 85 -2.76 14.98 -12.84
N VAL A 86 -1.66 14.48 -12.26
CA VAL A 86 -0.60 13.82 -13.00
C VAL A 86 -0.95 12.35 -13.23
N LEU A 87 -1.37 11.64 -12.16
CA LEU A 87 -1.75 10.25 -12.23
C LEU A 87 -2.89 10.01 -13.22
N ASP A 88 -3.87 10.92 -13.28
CA ASP A 88 -5.00 10.78 -14.19
C ASP A 88 -4.61 10.84 -15.68
N LYS A 89 -3.45 11.42 -16.00
CA LYS A 89 -2.90 11.49 -17.36
C LYS A 89 -2.01 10.31 -17.74
N LEU A 90 -1.57 9.52 -16.75
CA LEU A 90 -0.65 8.42 -16.99
C LEU A 90 -1.38 7.15 -17.47
N PRO A 91 -0.73 6.34 -18.31
CA PRO A 91 -1.23 5.03 -18.70
C PRO A 91 -1.51 4.15 -17.48
N SER A 92 -2.54 3.32 -17.59
CA SER A 92 -2.97 2.40 -16.52
C SER A 92 -1.84 1.53 -15.97
N VAL A 93 -0.94 1.05 -16.82
CA VAL A 93 0.21 0.22 -16.42
C VAL A 93 1.16 1.00 -15.51
N VAL A 94 1.47 2.26 -15.85
CA VAL A 94 2.37 3.11 -15.05
C VAL A 94 1.76 3.39 -13.68
N ARG A 95 0.47 3.71 -13.63
CA ARG A 95 -0.27 3.90 -12.38
C ARG A 95 -0.28 2.65 -11.52
N HIS A 96 -0.41 1.48 -12.14
CA HIS A 96 -0.39 0.21 -11.44
C HIS A 96 1.00 -0.08 -10.85
N ILE A 97 2.08 0.10 -11.63
CA ILE A 97 3.45 -0.04 -11.14
C ILE A 97 3.71 0.91 -9.96
N TYR A 98 3.31 2.18 -10.08
CA TYR A 98 3.39 3.16 -8.99
C TYR A 98 2.72 2.63 -7.71
N SER A 99 1.49 2.14 -7.82
CA SER A 99 0.74 1.62 -6.68
C SER A 99 1.42 0.41 -6.05
N ILE A 100 1.83 -0.58 -6.85
CA ILE A 100 2.48 -1.79 -6.36
C ILE A 100 3.82 -1.49 -5.67
N VAL A 101 4.66 -0.63 -6.26
CA VAL A 101 5.94 -0.24 -5.66
C VAL A 101 5.73 0.38 -4.28
N LEU A 102 4.80 1.31 -4.13
CA LEU A 102 4.51 1.93 -2.84
C LEU A 102 3.91 0.95 -1.84
N VAL A 103 3.08 0.01 -2.29
CA VAL A 103 2.55 -1.05 -1.42
C VAL A 103 3.66 -1.96 -0.91
N VAL A 104 4.58 -2.38 -1.78
CA VAL A 104 5.73 -3.23 -1.39
C VAL A 104 6.63 -2.50 -0.39
N ILE A 105 6.94 -1.22 -0.59
CA ILE A 105 7.68 -0.40 0.39
C ILE A 105 6.93 -0.37 1.73
N GLY A 106 5.62 -0.17 1.69
CA GLY A 106 4.76 -0.21 2.89
C GLY A 106 4.83 -1.56 3.62
N TRP A 107 4.85 -2.68 2.88
CA TRP A 107 5.01 -4.01 3.49
C TRP A 107 6.38 -4.19 4.15
N VAL A 108 7.46 -3.67 3.54
CA VAL A 108 8.80 -3.72 4.16
C VAL A 108 8.82 -2.95 5.48
N LEU A 109 8.21 -1.77 5.54
CA LEU A 109 8.08 -1.01 6.80
C LEU A 109 7.30 -1.79 7.86
N PHE A 110 6.22 -2.45 7.45
CA PHE A 110 5.34 -3.20 8.36
C PHE A 110 6.02 -4.43 8.95
N PHE A 111 6.68 -5.23 8.11
CA PHE A 111 7.30 -6.50 8.50
C PHE A 111 8.64 -6.34 9.23
N SER A 112 9.33 -5.23 9.02
CA SER A 112 10.66 -5.06 9.60
C SER A 112 10.60 -4.87 11.10
N PRO A 113 11.44 -5.56 11.88
CA PRO A 113 11.45 -5.43 13.34
C PRO A 113 11.95 -4.06 13.82
N SER A 114 12.58 -3.28 12.94
CA SER A 114 13.08 -1.94 13.23
C SER A 114 13.17 -1.08 11.98
N LEU A 115 13.17 0.25 12.14
CA LEU A 115 13.32 1.19 11.04
C LEU A 115 14.68 1.05 10.34
N GLY A 116 15.76 0.76 11.10
CA GLY A 116 17.08 0.47 10.53
C GLY A 116 17.09 -0.80 9.68
N GLY A 117 16.36 -1.84 10.11
CA GLY A 117 16.15 -3.07 9.35
C GLY A 117 15.39 -2.81 8.06
N ALA A 118 14.31 -2.02 8.12
CA ALA A 118 13.55 -1.62 6.95
C ALA A 118 14.41 -0.86 5.92
N ALA A 119 15.17 0.13 6.38
CA ALA A 119 16.06 0.91 5.51
C ALA A 119 17.13 0.02 4.83
N ARG A 120 17.71 -0.92 5.57
CA ARG A 120 18.68 -1.87 5.01
C ARG A 120 18.03 -2.78 3.98
N TYR A 121 16.86 -3.33 4.28
CA TYR A 121 16.13 -4.21 3.37
C TYR A 121 15.74 -3.48 2.08
N LEU A 122 15.20 -2.26 2.18
CA LEU A 122 14.91 -1.41 1.02
C LEU A 122 16.18 -1.10 0.22
N GLY A 123 17.28 -0.77 0.90
CA GLY A 123 18.57 -0.57 0.24
C GLY A 123 18.98 -1.79 -0.61
N MET A 124 18.87 -3.00 -0.06
CA MET A 124 19.17 -4.25 -0.78
C MET A 124 18.21 -4.47 -1.96
N MET A 125 16.92 -4.20 -1.79
CA MET A 125 15.94 -4.31 -2.89
C MET A 125 16.27 -3.40 -4.08
N PHE A 126 16.87 -2.23 -3.81
CA PHE A 126 17.31 -1.28 -4.85
C PHE A 126 18.80 -1.41 -5.22
N GLY A 127 19.43 -2.53 -4.86
CA GLY A 127 20.76 -2.89 -5.32
C GLY A 127 21.92 -2.49 -4.42
N ALA A 128 21.68 -1.96 -3.22
CA ALA A 128 22.75 -1.68 -2.27
C ALA A 128 23.44 -2.98 -1.81
N GLY A 129 24.73 -3.14 -2.12
CA GLY A 129 25.50 -4.35 -1.80
C GLY A 129 25.22 -5.55 -2.71
N ALA A 130 24.52 -5.36 -3.81
CA ALA A 130 24.22 -6.45 -4.75
C ALA A 130 25.50 -6.84 -5.54
N HIS A 131 25.80 -8.14 -5.57
CA HIS A 131 26.84 -8.73 -6.41
C HIS A 131 26.29 -9.29 -7.73
N GLY A 132 25.02 -8.98 -8.07
CA GLY A 132 24.31 -9.41 -9.27
C GLY A 132 22.81 -9.18 -9.15
N VAL A 133 22.09 -9.37 -10.27
CA VAL A 133 20.61 -9.17 -10.33
C VAL A 133 19.87 -10.34 -9.69
N ALA A 134 20.45 -11.54 -9.71
CA ALA A 134 19.90 -12.73 -9.07
C ALA A 134 21.03 -13.69 -8.73
N ASP A 135 20.90 -14.37 -7.61
CA ASP A 135 21.78 -15.49 -7.26
C ASP A 135 21.13 -16.84 -7.61
N ARG A 136 21.89 -17.92 -7.43
CA ARG A 136 21.43 -19.28 -7.74
C ARG A 136 20.23 -19.70 -6.90
N GLU A 137 20.18 -19.27 -5.64
CA GLU A 137 19.09 -19.58 -4.70
C GLU A 137 17.79 -18.87 -5.09
N SER A 138 17.87 -17.58 -5.43
CA SER A 138 16.72 -16.81 -5.93
C SER A 138 16.13 -17.39 -7.22
N LEU A 139 16.99 -17.80 -8.16
CA LEU A 139 16.55 -18.45 -9.39
C LEU A 139 15.91 -19.82 -9.12
N TYR A 140 16.48 -20.61 -8.22
CA TYR A 140 15.92 -21.88 -7.80
C TYR A 140 14.53 -21.69 -7.17
N LEU A 141 14.38 -20.77 -6.22
CA LEU A 141 13.09 -20.48 -5.58
C LEU A 141 12.04 -19.97 -6.59
N LEU A 142 12.44 -19.13 -7.52
CA LEU A 142 11.54 -18.64 -8.57
C LEU A 142 11.04 -19.78 -9.46
N THR A 143 11.95 -20.63 -9.95
CA THR A 143 11.60 -21.71 -10.89
C THR A 143 10.82 -22.85 -10.24
N THR A 144 11.20 -23.26 -9.04
CA THR A 144 10.51 -24.35 -8.32
C THR A 144 9.11 -23.96 -7.85
N ASN A 145 8.86 -22.66 -7.64
CA ASN A 145 7.55 -22.15 -7.22
C ASN A 145 6.78 -21.47 -8.36
N LEU A 146 7.15 -21.68 -9.62
CA LEU A 146 6.52 -21.00 -10.76
C LEU A 146 5.01 -21.19 -10.82
N VAL A 147 4.53 -22.41 -10.62
CA VAL A 147 3.10 -22.73 -10.61
C VAL A 147 2.39 -21.98 -9.49
N LEU A 148 2.99 -21.93 -8.30
CA LEU A 148 2.46 -21.17 -7.17
C LEU A 148 2.36 -19.68 -7.48
N TRP A 149 3.39 -19.10 -8.10
CA TRP A 149 3.38 -17.69 -8.51
C TRP A 149 2.24 -17.40 -9.50
N ILE A 150 2.04 -18.28 -10.50
CA ILE A 150 0.94 -18.13 -11.46
C ILE A 150 -0.41 -18.17 -10.75
N ILE A 151 -0.63 -19.12 -9.85
CA ILE A 151 -1.87 -19.25 -9.09
C ILE A 151 -2.10 -17.98 -8.24
N LEU A 152 -1.07 -17.48 -7.54
CA LEU A 152 -1.18 -16.27 -6.71
C LEU A 152 -1.48 -15.03 -7.54
N ILE A 153 -0.85 -14.87 -8.71
CA ILE A 153 -1.12 -13.76 -9.62
C ILE A 153 -2.56 -13.80 -10.12
N ILE A 154 -3.03 -14.94 -10.62
CA ILE A 154 -4.41 -15.11 -11.09
C ILE A 154 -5.39 -14.88 -9.94
N GLY A 155 -5.15 -15.48 -8.77
CA GLY A 155 -6.01 -15.32 -7.59
C GLY A 155 -6.04 -13.90 -7.01
N SER A 156 -5.03 -13.06 -7.29
CA SER A 156 -5.01 -11.66 -6.90
C SER A 156 -5.83 -10.74 -7.82
N THR A 157 -6.37 -11.28 -8.92
CA THR A 157 -7.17 -10.57 -9.92
C THR A 157 -8.62 -11.06 -9.92
N PRO A 158 -9.58 -10.28 -10.42
CA PRO A 158 -10.99 -10.70 -10.53
C PRO A 158 -11.27 -11.69 -11.66
N LEU A 159 -10.26 -12.22 -12.34
CA LEU A 159 -10.42 -13.13 -13.48
C LEU A 159 -11.19 -14.42 -13.14
N THR A 160 -11.12 -14.85 -11.89
CA THR A 160 -11.80 -16.07 -11.38
C THR A 160 -13.14 -15.77 -10.71
N ASP A 161 -13.54 -14.52 -10.58
CA ASP A 161 -14.81 -14.15 -9.94
C ASP A 161 -15.91 -13.96 -10.99
N VAL A 162 -16.82 -14.93 -11.06
CA VAL A 162 -17.97 -14.93 -11.97
C VAL A 162 -18.82 -13.66 -11.86
N ARG A 163 -18.88 -13.03 -10.68
CA ARG A 163 -19.64 -11.80 -10.45
C ARG A 163 -19.06 -10.57 -11.19
N TYR A 164 -17.76 -10.56 -11.48
CA TYR A 164 -17.10 -9.48 -12.23
C TYR A 164 -17.17 -9.67 -13.74
N GLN A 165 -17.53 -10.87 -14.23
CA GLN A 165 -17.64 -11.15 -15.68
C GLN A 165 -18.96 -10.66 -16.28
N HIS A 166 -19.94 -10.27 -15.44
CA HIS A 166 -21.29 -9.82 -15.86
C HIS A 166 -21.55 -8.33 -15.57
N MET A 167 -20.53 -7.53 -15.20
CA MET A 167 -20.60 -6.08 -15.01
C MET A 167 -19.87 -5.36 -16.14
#